data_32d080221c9b5f4b7fe402308f01567d
#
_entry.id   32d080221c9b5f4b7fe402308f01567d
#
_cell.length_a   1.000
_cell.length_b   1.000
_cell.length_c   1.000
_cell.angle_alpha   90.00
_cell.angle_beta   90.00
_cell.angle_gamma   90.00
#
_symmetry.space_group_name_H-M   'P 1'
#
loop_
_entity.id
_entity.type
_entity.pdbx_description
1 polymer ?
#
loop_
_entity_poly.entity_id
_entity_poly.type
_entity_poly.pdbx_seq_one_letter_code
_entity_poly.pdbx_strand_id
1 'polypeptide(L)'
;MTYRVSHAEQQAALTNKSSHANISRHSSLVYQGRPVSNDRSAPAWVDKDKRIASRLKTDPALAVKIDMRRVNVDVMKPWIARRVTELLGIEDDVVVLYVFTFLEDAAKGGGAIDPRAMQVHLTGFLEHNAAVFMKELWTLLADAQASANGVPSAFVEEKRRELEAKAAAAAAREARRREAEVRPCSHWFPYDPVAAVNADP
;
A
#
# COMPACT_ATOMS: atom_id res chain seq x y z
N MET A 1 35.32 46.45 -15.78
CA MET A 1 36.17 45.27 -16.11
C MET A 1 35.26 44.17 -16.62
N THR A 2 35.18 43.99 -17.91
CA THR A 2 34.31 43.00 -18.57
C THR A 2 35.11 41.72 -18.82
N TYR A 3 34.76 40.65 -18.14
CA TYR A 3 35.39 39.32 -18.36
C TYR A 3 34.89 38.73 -19.69
N ARG A 4 35.81 38.58 -20.61
CA ARG A 4 35.60 37.94 -21.90
C ARG A 4 35.85 36.45 -21.71
N VAL A 5 34.77 35.64 -21.65
CA VAL A 5 34.88 34.19 -21.58
C VAL A 5 35.41 33.66 -22.91
N SER A 6 36.41 32.79 -22.86
CA SER A 6 37.12 32.30 -24.04
C SER A 6 36.26 31.31 -24.83
N HIS A 7 36.46 31.30 -26.17
CA HIS A 7 35.72 30.45 -27.11
C HIS A 7 35.84 28.92 -26.82
N ALA A 8 36.86 28.51 -26.05
CA ALA A 8 37.10 27.12 -25.65
C ALA A 8 36.09 26.65 -24.57
N GLU A 9 35.64 27.52 -23.66
CA GLU A 9 34.65 27.18 -22.65
C GLU A 9 33.25 27.04 -23.21
N GLN A 10 32.93 27.74 -24.29
CA GLN A 10 31.63 27.59 -24.98
C GLN A 10 31.52 26.28 -25.75
N GLN A 11 32.62 25.72 -26.26
CA GLN A 11 32.61 24.43 -26.95
C GLN A 11 32.53 23.25 -25.98
N ALA A 12 33.10 23.36 -24.80
CA ALA A 12 32.99 22.33 -23.75
C ALA A 12 31.55 22.17 -23.21
N ALA A 13 30.77 23.26 -23.19
CA ALA A 13 29.37 23.24 -22.76
C ALA A 13 28.43 22.58 -23.79
N LEU A 14 28.80 22.56 -25.06
CA LEU A 14 27.98 21.96 -26.13
C LEU A 14 28.20 20.44 -26.28
N THR A 15 29.37 19.94 -25.90
CA THR A 15 29.66 18.50 -25.96
C THR A 15 29.08 17.70 -24.78
N ASN A 16 28.79 18.35 -23.65
CA ASN A 16 28.21 17.69 -22.48
C ASN A 16 26.67 17.51 -22.55
N LYS A 17 26.00 18.19 -23.50
CA LYS A 17 24.55 18.01 -23.71
C LYS A 17 24.18 16.78 -24.53
N SER A 18 25.14 16.18 -25.25
CA SER A 18 24.89 15.00 -26.08
C SER A 18 24.99 13.67 -25.34
N SER A 19 25.66 13.64 -24.17
CA SER A 19 25.88 12.38 -23.43
C SER A 19 24.77 12.01 -22.45
N HIS A 20 23.85 12.92 -22.11
CA HIS A 20 22.74 12.66 -21.18
C HIS A 20 21.44 12.23 -21.87
N ALA A 21 21.39 12.27 -23.20
CA ALA A 21 20.18 11.89 -23.93
C ALA A 21 20.08 10.39 -24.24
N ASN A 22 21.11 9.60 -23.93
CA ASN A 22 21.19 8.18 -24.38
C ASN A 22 21.03 7.14 -23.28
N ILE A 23 20.85 7.53 -22.01
CA ILE A 23 20.64 6.59 -20.90
C ILE A 23 19.15 6.34 -20.64
N SER A 24 18.26 7.20 -21.18
CA SER A 24 16.80 7.10 -20.95
C SER A 24 16.07 6.14 -21.88
N ARG A 25 16.76 5.43 -22.78
CA ARG A 25 16.08 4.56 -23.78
C ARG A 25 16.07 3.07 -23.46
N HIS A 26 16.63 2.64 -22.34
CA HIS A 26 16.73 1.20 -22.02
C HIS A 26 15.88 0.73 -20.85
N SER A 27 15.06 1.60 -20.26
CA SER A 27 14.17 1.24 -19.13
C SER A 27 12.69 1.25 -19.49
N SER A 28 12.35 1.38 -20.76
CA SER A 28 10.96 1.30 -21.23
C SER A 28 10.70 -0.02 -21.95
N LEU A 29 11.01 -1.12 -21.31
CA LEU A 29 10.30 -2.38 -21.54
C LEU A 29 8.96 -2.32 -20.81
N VAL A 30 8.27 -1.21 -20.98
CA VAL A 30 6.83 -1.16 -20.83
C VAL A 30 6.27 -2.14 -21.85
N TYR A 31 5.61 -3.13 -21.37
CA TYR A 31 4.74 -4.02 -22.11
C TYR A 31 3.72 -3.18 -22.90
N GLN A 32 4.20 -2.61 -24.00
CA GLN A 32 3.30 -2.08 -25.03
C GLN A 32 2.65 -3.32 -25.64
N GLY A 33 1.38 -3.52 -25.31
CA GLY A 33 0.55 -4.52 -25.93
C GLY A 33 0.58 -4.32 -27.45
N ARG A 34 1.56 -4.95 -28.12
CA ARG A 34 1.55 -5.07 -29.57
C ARG A 34 0.25 -5.76 -29.94
N PRO A 35 -0.48 -5.27 -30.94
CA PRO A 35 -1.57 -6.04 -31.51
C PRO A 35 -0.95 -7.37 -31.94
N VAL A 36 -1.39 -8.45 -31.32
CA VAL A 36 -0.89 -9.80 -31.60
C VAL A 36 -1.31 -10.13 -33.00
N SER A 37 -0.40 -9.93 -33.95
CA SER A 37 -0.52 -10.50 -35.28
C SER A 37 -0.67 -12.01 -35.12
N ASN A 38 -1.49 -12.62 -35.93
CA ASN A 38 -1.80 -14.05 -35.95
C ASN A 38 -0.58 -14.88 -36.42
N ASP A 39 0.61 -14.46 -35.99
CA ASP A 39 1.90 -15.06 -36.35
C ASP A 39 2.10 -16.31 -35.51
N ARG A 40 2.21 -17.44 -36.18
CA ARG A 40 2.49 -18.77 -35.61
C ARG A 40 3.82 -18.86 -34.84
N SER A 41 4.60 -17.77 -34.81
CA SER A 41 5.88 -17.65 -34.09
C SER A 41 5.73 -17.04 -32.67
N ALA A 42 4.53 -16.76 -32.18
CA ALA A 42 4.33 -16.28 -30.84
C ALA A 42 4.82 -17.31 -29.81
N PRO A 43 5.61 -16.91 -28.79
CA PRO A 43 6.10 -17.85 -27.79
C PRO A 43 4.95 -18.58 -27.07
N ALA A 44 5.14 -19.85 -26.73
CA ALA A 44 4.12 -20.71 -26.12
C ALA A 44 3.49 -20.13 -24.82
N TRP A 45 4.19 -19.23 -24.12
CA TRP A 45 3.67 -18.56 -22.93
C TRP A 45 2.55 -17.55 -23.26
N VAL A 46 2.61 -16.87 -24.43
CA VAL A 46 1.55 -15.95 -24.89
C VAL A 46 0.24 -16.70 -25.13
N ASP A 47 0.30 -17.94 -25.62
CA ASP A 47 -0.88 -18.77 -25.79
C ASP A 47 -1.47 -19.26 -24.47
N LYS A 48 -0.62 -19.45 -23.44
CA LYS A 48 -1.06 -19.81 -22.08
C LYS A 48 -1.89 -18.69 -21.46
N ASP A 49 -1.42 -17.45 -21.53
CA ASP A 49 -2.13 -16.29 -20.97
C ASP A 49 -3.46 -16.05 -21.68
N LYS A 50 -3.51 -16.21 -23.01
CA LYS A 50 -4.77 -16.14 -23.77
C LYS A 50 -5.77 -17.23 -23.35
N ARG A 51 -5.28 -18.46 -23.12
CA ARG A 51 -6.14 -19.56 -22.63
C ARG A 51 -6.67 -19.31 -21.22
N ILE A 52 -5.82 -18.76 -20.34
CA ILE A 52 -6.24 -18.36 -19.00
C ILE A 52 -7.29 -17.24 -19.11
N ALA A 53 -6.99 -16.18 -19.86
CA ALA A 53 -7.90 -15.05 -20.07
C ALA A 53 -9.27 -15.45 -20.62
N SER A 54 -9.34 -16.45 -21.53
CA SER A 54 -10.60 -16.93 -22.10
C SER A 54 -11.45 -17.74 -21.11
N ARG A 55 -10.83 -18.35 -20.09
CA ARG A 55 -11.50 -19.16 -19.06
C ARG A 55 -11.89 -18.34 -17.83
N LEU A 56 -11.23 -17.20 -17.60
CA LEU A 56 -11.50 -16.35 -16.46
C LEU A 56 -12.87 -15.67 -16.60
N LYS A 57 -13.72 -15.90 -15.62
CA LYS A 57 -14.96 -15.14 -15.45
C LYS A 57 -14.56 -13.77 -14.89
N THR A 58 -14.81 -12.71 -15.65
CA THR A 58 -14.58 -11.34 -15.21
C THR A 58 -15.75 -10.92 -14.32
N ASP A 59 -15.46 -10.53 -13.08
CA ASP A 59 -16.46 -9.98 -12.17
C ASP A 59 -16.91 -8.59 -12.71
N PRO A 60 -18.21 -8.25 -12.67
CA PRO A 60 -18.70 -6.94 -13.08
C PRO A 60 -18.06 -5.78 -12.32
N ALA A 61 -17.58 -5.99 -11.10
CA ALA A 61 -16.83 -4.99 -10.36
C ALA A 61 -15.55 -4.52 -11.08
N LEU A 62 -14.92 -5.39 -11.86
CA LEU A 62 -13.72 -5.08 -12.65
C LEU A 62 -14.00 -4.21 -13.89
N ALA A 63 -15.28 -4.00 -14.24
CA ALA A 63 -15.65 -3.13 -15.37
C ALA A 63 -15.47 -1.64 -15.06
N VAL A 64 -15.32 -1.27 -13.79
CA VAL A 64 -15.08 0.11 -13.37
C VAL A 64 -13.70 0.55 -13.83
N LYS A 65 -13.62 1.63 -14.58
CA LYS A 65 -12.36 2.25 -15.00
C LYS A 65 -11.74 3.00 -13.83
N ILE A 66 -10.51 2.68 -13.50
CA ILE A 66 -9.77 3.30 -12.41
C ILE A 66 -8.64 4.15 -12.98
N ASP A 67 -8.53 5.38 -12.51
CA ASP A 67 -7.39 6.28 -12.77
C ASP A 67 -6.46 6.26 -11.56
N MET A 68 -5.35 5.54 -11.68
CA MET A 68 -4.36 5.35 -10.62
C MET A 68 -3.67 6.64 -10.18
N ARG A 69 -3.75 7.72 -10.96
CA ARG A 69 -3.20 9.04 -10.56
C ARG A 69 -3.96 9.64 -9.38
N ARG A 70 -5.21 9.23 -9.19
CA ARG A 70 -6.09 9.71 -8.11
C ARG A 70 -6.02 8.83 -6.87
N VAL A 71 -5.32 7.71 -6.93
CA VAL A 71 -5.22 6.73 -5.86
C VAL A 71 -3.86 6.81 -5.18
N ASN A 72 -3.86 6.81 -3.86
CA ASN A 72 -2.63 6.73 -3.08
C ASN A 72 -2.23 5.26 -2.89
N VAL A 73 -1.33 4.77 -3.76
CA VAL A 73 -0.88 3.38 -3.76
C VAL A 73 -0.16 3.00 -2.47
N ASP A 74 0.57 3.94 -1.83
CA ASP A 74 1.33 3.65 -0.61
C ASP A 74 0.43 3.24 0.56
N VAL A 75 -0.76 3.83 0.64
CA VAL A 75 -1.75 3.49 1.68
C VAL A 75 -2.34 2.09 1.48
N MET A 76 -2.34 1.60 0.24
CA MET A 76 -2.83 0.25 -0.10
C MET A 76 -1.84 -0.86 0.28
N LYS A 77 -0.54 -0.55 0.39
CA LYS A 77 0.53 -1.53 0.62
C LYS A 77 0.27 -2.48 1.79
N PRO A 78 -0.03 -2.00 3.01
CA PRO A 78 -0.24 -2.88 4.16
C PRO A 78 -1.44 -3.83 3.98
N TRP A 79 -2.51 -3.34 3.34
CA TRP A 79 -3.68 -4.15 3.07
C TRP A 79 -3.37 -5.25 2.04
N ILE A 80 -2.69 -4.91 0.94
CA ILE A 80 -2.31 -5.87 -0.10
C ILE A 80 -1.43 -6.97 0.50
N ALA A 81 -0.38 -6.61 1.27
CA ALA A 81 0.50 -7.58 1.91
C ALA A 81 -0.28 -8.55 2.80
N ARG A 82 -1.13 -8.02 3.71
CA ARG A 82 -1.97 -8.83 4.59
C ARG A 82 -2.91 -9.73 3.79
N ARG A 83 -3.58 -9.21 2.77
CA ARG A 83 -4.57 -9.96 2.01
C ARG A 83 -3.96 -11.05 1.14
N VAL A 84 -2.81 -10.80 0.53
CA VAL A 84 -2.04 -11.81 -0.21
C VAL A 84 -1.62 -12.93 0.73
N THR A 85 -1.07 -12.61 1.91
CA THR A 85 -0.69 -13.60 2.93
C THR A 85 -1.88 -14.44 3.41
N GLU A 86 -3.04 -13.81 3.65
CA GLU A 86 -4.26 -14.52 4.03
C GLU A 86 -4.74 -15.52 2.96
N LEU A 87 -4.65 -15.15 1.68
CA LEU A 87 -5.10 -15.97 0.56
C LEU A 87 -4.12 -17.09 0.18
N LEU A 88 -2.83 -16.84 0.35
CA LEU A 88 -1.77 -17.84 0.12
C LEU A 88 -1.51 -18.74 1.32
N GLY A 89 -1.79 -18.25 2.54
CA GLY A 89 -1.42 -18.91 3.79
C GLY A 89 0.06 -18.82 4.15
N ILE A 90 0.86 -18.13 3.34
CA ILE A 90 2.29 -17.86 3.53
C ILE A 90 2.60 -16.41 3.16
N GLU A 91 3.63 -15.85 3.77
CA GLU A 91 4.17 -14.54 3.35
C GLU A 91 5.00 -14.73 2.08
N ASP A 92 4.58 -14.06 1.01
CA ASP A 92 5.28 -14.06 -0.28
C ASP A 92 5.50 -12.62 -0.75
N ASP A 93 6.68 -12.11 -0.45
CA ASP A 93 7.07 -10.74 -0.82
C ASP A 93 7.16 -10.54 -2.33
N VAL A 94 7.39 -11.61 -3.10
CA VAL A 94 7.49 -11.52 -4.56
C VAL A 94 6.13 -11.19 -5.17
N VAL A 95 5.07 -11.87 -4.71
CA VAL A 95 3.70 -11.61 -5.17
C VAL A 95 3.24 -10.22 -4.74
N VAL A 96 3.53 -9.84 -3.49
CA VAL A 96 3.22 -8.51 -2.95
C VAL A 96 3.91 -7.41 -3.77
N LEU A 97 5.23 -7.55 -4.01
CA LEU A 97 6.00 -6.61 -4.81
C LEU A 97 5.49 -6.53 -6.26
N TYR A 98 5.10 -7.67 -6.84
CA TYR A 98 4.53 -7.72 -8.18
C TYR A 98 3.26 -6.87 -8.28
N VAL A 99 2.32 -7.01 -7.31
CA VAL A 99 1.10 -6.22 -7.27
C VAL A 99 1.42 -4.71 -7.18
N PHE A 100 2.38 -4.34 -6.32
CA PHE A 100 2.79 -2.93 -6.18
C PHE A 100 3.37 -2.37 -7.45
N THR A 101 4.34 -3.07 -8.03
CA THR A 101 4.98 -2.62 -9.27
C THR A 101 3.94 -2.38 -10.35
N PHE A 102 2.96 -3.28 -10.47
CA PHE A 102 1.88 -3.15 -11.45
C PHE A 102 1.01 -1.90 -11.21
N LEU A 103 0.65 -1.62 -9.96
CA LEU A 103 -0.13 -0.44 -9.60
C LEU A 103 0.68 0.86 -9.76
N GLU A 104 1.94 0.87 -9.35
CA GLU A 104 2.83 2.03 -9.50
C GLU A 104 3.13 2.36 -10.95
N ASP A 105 3.38 1.34 -11.77
CA ASP A 105 3.65 1.52 -13.20
C ASP A 105 2.41 2.08 -13.91
N ALA A 106 1.22 1.62 -13.54
CA ALA A 106 -0.02 2.20 -14.04
C ALA A 106 -0.17 3.68 -13.61
N ALA A 107 0.16 4.01 -12.36
CA ALA A 107 0.12 5.40 -11.87
C ALA A 107 1.10 6.31 -12.63
N LYS A 108 2.31 5.82 -12.93
CA LYS A 108 3.35 6.55 -13.69
C LYS A 108 3.05 6.58 -15.19
N GLY A 109 2.48 5.51 -15.72
CA GLY A 109 2.27 5.28 -17.17
C GLY A 109 1.03 5.93 -17.79
N GLY A 110 0.27 6.72 -17.03
CA GLY A 110 -0.93 7.39 -17.57
C GLY A 110 -2.21 7.14 -16.77
N GLY A 111 -2.12 6.38 -15.68
CA GLY A 111 -3.22 6.15 -14.75
C GLY A 111 -4.18 5.03 -15.13
N ALA A 112 -4.17 4.57 -16.38
CA ALA A 112 -5.05 3.49 -16.83
C ALA A 112 -4.46 2.13 -16.45
N ILE A 113 -5.31 1.25 -15.89
CA ILE A 113 -4.95 -0.11 -15.51
C ILE A 113 -5.89 -1.10 -16.16
N ASP A 114 -5.33 -2.20 -16.71
CA ASP A 114 -6.12 -3.30 -17.26
C ASP A 114 -6.35 -4.38 -16.19
N PRO A 115 -7.58 -4.51 -15.66
CA PRO A 115 -7.88 -5.49 -14.62
C PRO A 115 -7.74 -6.92 -15.11
N ARG A 116 -7.98 -7.15 -16.39
CA ARG A 116 -7.94 -8.50 -16.95
C ARG A 116 -6.52 -9.01 -17.09
N ALA A 117 -5.61 -8.16 -17.57
CA ALA A 117 -4.19 -8.48 -17.63
C ALA A 117 -3.64 -8.80 -16.23
N MET A 118 -3.95 -7.96 -15.25
CA MET A 118 -3.54 -8.18 -13.87
C MET A 118 -4.10 -9.49 -13.30
N GLN A 119 -5.38 -9.78 -13.54
CA GLN A 119 -6.01 -11.03 -13.08
C GLN A 119 -5.34 -12.27 -13.69
N VAL A 120 -5.00 -12.25 -14.98
CA VAL A 120 -4.29 -13.36 -15.66
C VAL A 120 -2.96 -13.63 -14.99
N HIS A 121 -2.17 -12.59 -14.76
CA HIS A 121 -0.86 -12.73 -14.12
C HIS A 121 -1.00 -13.24 -12.68
N LEU A 122 -1.92 -12.69 -11.90
CA LEU A 122 -2.14 -13.13 -10.51
C LEU A 122 -2.70 -14.55 -10.41
N THR A 123 -3.38 -15.05 -11.44
CA THR A 123 -3.84 -16.45 -11.47
C THR A 123 -2.68 -17.44 -11.41
N GLY A 124 -1.49 -17.04 -11.88
CA GLY A 124 -0.29 -17.87 -11.78
C GLY A 124 0.21 -18.06 -10.34
N PHE A 125 -0.10 -17.15 -9.43
CA PHE A 125 0.35 -17.15 -8.04
C PHE A 125 -0.78 -17.51 -7.06
N LEU A 126 -1.94 -16.91 -7.22
CA LEU A 126 -3.09 -17.01 -6.31
C LEU A 126 -4.11 -18.08 -6.76
N GLU A 127 -3.93 -18.67 -7.94
CA GLU A 127 -4.83 -19.66 -8.53
C GLU A 127 -6.32 -19.21 -8.51
N HIS A 128 -7.18 -19.97 -7.85
CA HIS A 128 -8.61 -19.67 -7.73
C HIS A 128 -8.91 -18.44 -6.85
N ASN A 129 -8.00 -18.08 -5.94
CA ASN A 129 -8.14 -16.92 -5.07
C ASN A 129 -7.88 -15.58 -5.80
N ALA A 130 -7.27 -15.63 -7.00
CA ALA A 130 -7.00 -14.43 -7.79
C ALA A 130 -8.27 -13.63 -8.10
N ALA A 131 -9.40 -14.30 -8.36
CA ALA A 131 -10.66 -13.62 -8.64
C ALA A 131 -11.20 -12.88 -7.40
N VAL A 132 -11.09 -13.49 -6.22
CA VAL A 132 -11.52 -12.90 -4.95
C VAL A 132 -10.67 -11.67 -4.64
N PHE A 133 -9.34 -11.83 -4.73
CA PHE A 133 -8.40 -10.73 -4.50
C PHE A 133 -8.65 -9.56 -5.45
N MET A 134 -8.80 -9.83 -6.74
CA MET A 134 -9.05 -8.79 -7.74
C MET A 134 -10.34 -8.02 -7.49
N LYS A 135 -11.41 -8.70 -7.11
CA LYS A 135 -12.69 -8.07 -6.77
C LYS A 135 -12.56 -7.10 -5.59
N GLU A 136 -11.93 -7.57 -4.51
CA GLU A 136 -11.72 -6.75 -3.31
C GLU A 136 -10.80 -5.56 -3.59
N LEU A 137 -9.67 -5.81 -4.26
CA LEU A 137 -8.74 -4.76 -4.65
C LEU A 137 -9.44 -3.70 -5.52
N TRP A 138 -10.22 -4.13 -6.51
CA TRP A 138 -10.91 -3.21 -7.43
C TRP A 138 -11.95 -2.35 -6.73
N THR A 139 -12.67 -2.94 -5.77
CA THR A 139 -13.63 -2.20 -4.94
C THR A 139 -12.95 -1.12 -4.12
N LEU A 140 -11.79 -1.44 -3.51
CA LEU A 140 -11.02 -0.46 -2.74
C LEU A 140 -10.41 0.63 -3.62
N LEU A 141 -9.90 0.29 -4.80
CA LEU A 141 -9.37 1.27 -5.74
C LEU A 141 -10.45 2.22 -6.26
N ALA A 142 -11.67 1.72 -6.52
CA ALA A 142 -12.80 2.54 -6.93
C ALA A 142 -13.24 3.51 -5.82
N ASP A 143 -13.28 3.06 -4.56
CA ASP A 143 -13.57 3.89 -3.40
C ASP A 143 -12.48 4.94 -3.18
N ALA A 144 -11.20 4.54 -3.28
CA ALA A 144 -10.06 5.46 -3.21
C ALA A 144 -10.13 6.55 -4.27
N GLN A 145 -10.46 6.20 -5.52
CA GLN A 145 -10.62 7.16 -6.60
C GLN A 145 -11.74 8.16 -6.36
N ALA A 146 -12.83 7.74 -5.71
CA ALA A 146 -13.96 8.59 -5.36
C ALA A 146 -13.62 9.55 -4.20
N SER A 147 -12.66 9.16 -3.34
CA SER A 147 -12.21 9.96 -2.21
C SER A 147 -11.34 11.15 -2.65
N ALA A 148 -11.46 12.28 -1.97
CA ALA A 148 -10.66 13.48 -2.23
C ALA A 148 -9.16 13.28 -2.02
N ASN A 149 -8.78 12.38 -1.11
CA ASN A 149 -7.39 12.11 -0.71
C ASN A 149 -6.80 10.87 -1.39
N GLY A 150 -7.52 10.20 -2.26
CA GLY A 150 -7.09 8.96 -2.89
C GLY A 150 -6.95 7.78 -1.92
N VAL A 151 -7.63 7.82 -0.78
CA VAL A 151 -7.59 6.80 0.29
C VAL A 151 -8.98 6.17 0.43
N PRO A 152 -9.08 4.83 0.47
CA PRO A 152 -10.35 4.17 0.71
C PRO A 152 -11.00 4.60 2.02
N SER A 153 -12.30 4.83 2.02
CA SER A 153 -13.08 5.24 3.20
C SER A 153 -12.94 4.23 4.35
N ALA A 154 -12.88 2.94 4.03
CA ALA A 154 -12.69 1.87 5.00
C ALA A 154 -11.40 2.03 5.82
N PHE A 155 -10.29 2.44 5.19
CA PHE A 155 -9.00 2.61 5.90
C PHE A 155 -9.01 3.86 6.79
N VAL A 156 -9.68 4.92 6.36
CA VAL A 156 -9.85 6.13 7.18
C VAL A 156 -10.65 5.80 8.44
N GLU A 157 -11.72 5.03 8.30
CA GLU A 157 -12.57 4.61 9.41
C GLU A 157 -11.84 3.65 10.37
N GLU A 158 -11.09 2.68 9.84
CA GLU A 158 -10.25 1.78 10.64
C GLU A 158 -9.23 2.57 11.44
N LYS A 159 -8.55 3.54 10.81
CA LYS A 159 -7.56 4.38 11.48
C LYS A 159 -8.19 5.28 12.55
N ARG A 160 -9.36 5.82 12.28
CA ARG A 160 -10.11 6.61 13.27
C ARG A 160 -10.43 5.78 14.51
N ARG A 161 -10.96 4.57 14.34
CA ARG A 161 -11.27 3.65 15.45
C ARG A 161 -10.03 3.28 16.25
N GLU A 162 -8.91 3.03 15.55
CA GLU A 162 -7.63 2.73 16.21
C GLU A 162 -7.18 3.90 17.10
N LEU A 163 -7.27 5.14 16.57
CA LEU A 163 -6.89 6.34 17.32
C LEU A 163 -7.82 6.58 18.51
N GLU A 164 -9.13 6.41 18.34
CA GLU A 164 -10.13 6.52 19.42
C GLU A 164 -9.85 5.46 20.51
N ALA A 165 -9.59 4.23 20.14
CA ALA A 165 -9.24 3.15 21.08
C ALA A 165 -7.94 3.45 21.85
N LYS A 166 -6.91 3.97 21.16
CA LYS A 166 -5.65 4.39 21.80
C LYS A 166 -5.87 5.56 22.78
N ALA A 167 -6.67 6.54 22.38
CA ALA A 167 -7.00 7.68 23.25
C ALA A 167 -7.77 7.23 24.49
N ALA A 168 -8.77 6.35 24.33
CA ALA A 168 -9.53 5.79 25.45
C ALA A 168 -8.64 4.97 26.39
N ALA A 169 -7.74 4.16 25.86
CA ALA A 169 -6.78 3.39 26.66
C ALA A 169 -5.79 4.30 27.42
N ALA A 170 -5.34 5.39 26.80
CA ALA A 170 -4.48 6.37 27.45
C ALA A 170 -5.22 7.09 28.59
N ALA A 171 -6.45 7.54 28.37
CA ALA A 171 -7.29 8.16 29.38
C ALA A 171 -7.57 7.20 30.56
N ALA A 172 -7.86 5.92 30.29
CA ALA A 172 -8.07 4.93 31.33
C ALA A 172 -6.81 4.67 32.18
N ARG A 173 -5.62 4.68 31.55
CA ARG A 173 -4.34 4.56 32.27
C ARG A 173 -4.09 5.76 33.16
N GLU A 174 -4.38 6.95 32.68
CA GLU A 174 -4.23 8.19 33.45
C GLU A 174 -5.23 8.24 34.64
N ALA A 175 -6.48 7.85 34.43
CA ALA A 175 -7.49 7.75 35.50
C ALA A 175 -7.03 6.78 36.61
N ARG A 176 -6.55 5.58 36.24
CA ARG A 176 -6.02 4.61 37.22
C ARG A 176 -4.81 5.15 37.99
N ARG A 177 -3.93 5.92 37.31
CA ARG A 177 -2.77 6.54 37.94
C ARG A 177 -3.22 7.60 38.96
N ARG A 178 -4.19 8.44 38.61
CA ARG A 178 -4.76 9.45 39.53
C ARG A 178 -5.45 8.79 40.74
N GLU A 179 -6.20 7.71 40.50
CA GLU A 179 -6.83 6.96 41.61
C GLU A 179 -5.77 6.31 42.53
N ALA A 180 -4.67 5.80 41.99
CA ALA A 180 -3.57 5.25 42.78
C ALA A 180 -2.86 6.33 43.61
N GLU A 181 -2.72 7.55 43.06
CA GLU A 181 -2.05 8.67 43.72
C GLU A 181 -2.95 9.30 44.85
N VAL A 182 -4.26 9.22 44.67
CA VAL A 182 -5.24 9.74 45.66
C VAL A 182 -5.54 8.76 46.79
N ARG A 183 -5.09 7.49 46.71
CA ARG A 183 -5.29 6.55 47.81
C ARG A 183 -4.49 7.03 49.03
N PRO A 184 -5.12 7.59 50.06
CA PRO A 184 -4.43 8.02 51.28
C PRO A 184 -3.81 6.77 51.91
N CYS A 185 -2.59 6.89 52.43
CA CYS A 185 -1.91 5.88 53.23
C CYS A 185 -2.65 5.60 54.53
N SER A 186 -3.91 5.18 54.45
CA SER A 186 -4.72 4.85 55.61
C SER A 186 -4.30 3.53 56.30
N HIS A 187 -3.21 2.92 55.86
CA HIS A 187 -2.71 1.69 56.46
C HIS A 187 -1.39 1.86 57.23
N TRP A 188 -0.94 3.11 57.43
CA TRP A 188 0.22 3.35 58.30
C TRP A 188 -0.23 3.97 59.62
N PHE A 189 -0.18 3.20 60.69
CA PHE A 189 -0.52 3.37 62.10
C PHE A 189 -1.98 3.06 62.48
N PRO A 190 -2.19 1.87 63.04
CA PRO A 190 -3.15 1.72 64.13
C PRO A 190 -2.45 2.19 65.43
N TYR A 191 -2.34 3.51 65.63
CA TYR A 191 -2.16 4.02 66.99
C TYR A 191 -3.55 3.97 67.62
N ASP A 192 -3.79 2.90 68.41
CA ASP A 192 -4.94 2.79 69.26
C ASP A 192 -4.63 3.53 70.58
N PRO A 193 -5.15 4.76 70.80
CA PRO A 193 -4.86 5.52 72.04
C PRO A 193 -5.58 4.92 73.24
N VAL A 194 -6.44 3.91 73.09
CA VAL A 194 -7.22 3.33 74.22
C VAL A 194 -6.48 2.17 74.90
N ALA A 195 -5.49 1.55 74.22
CA ALA A 195 -4.71 0.46 74.85
C ALA A 195 -3.69 0.90 75.91
N ALA A 196 -3.44 2.19 76.03
CA ALA A 196 -2.42 2.74 76.97
C ALA A 196 -3.01 3.12 78.36
N VAL A 197 -4.34 3.02 78.57
CA VAL A 197 -4.94 3.53 79.85
C VAL A 197 -5.24 2.43 80.88
N ASN A 198 -5.08 1.17 80.54
CA ASN A 198 -5.39 0.04 81.43
C ASN A 198 -4.18 -0.78 81.91
N ALA A 199 -3.02 -0.15 82.02
CA ALA A 199 -1.85 -0.73 82.67
C ALA A 199 -1.56 0.08 83.98
N ASP A 200 -2.27 -0.23 85.02
CA ASP A 200 -1.89 0.16 86.40
C ASP A 200 -2.09 -1.03 87.36
N PRO A 201 -1.29 -1.09 88.45
CA PRO A 201 -0.52 -2.25 88.95
C PRO A 201 -1.32 -3.28 89.72
#